data_2820c6289e254277d08fe955189bf837
#
_entry.id   2820c6289e254277d08fe955189bf837
#
_cell.length_a   1.000
_cell.length_b   1.000
_cell.length_c   1.000
_cell.angle_alpha   90.00
_cell.angle_beta   90.00
_cell.angle_gamma   90.00
#
_symmetry.space_group_name_H-M   'P 1'
#
loop_
_entity.id
_entity.type
_entity.pdbx_description
1 polymer ?
#
loop_
_entity_poly.entity_id
_entity_poly.type
_entity_poly.pdbx_seq_one_letter_code
_entity_poly.pdbx_strand_id
1 'polypeptide(L)'
;NPNVPIEVGYSETPIPVQETILYADEHLVVADKPHFLPVTPAGEYVEQTLLRRLIRTLDNPNLVPLHRIDRHTAGLVLFSANPATRSAYQLLFPTRKIEKRYEAIAPALPELELPRVHKSRLVDGEPFFRMQEGPGDSNTETLVDVSEKNGDLWRYALYPVTGKKHQLRVHMAALGAGICNDPFYPQVIKDAEDDYAKPLKLLAKALRFIDPVSGEERYFE
;
A
#
# COMPACT_ATOMS: atom_id res chain seq x y z
N ASN A 1 -25.98 -32.15 24.51
CA ASN A 1 -24.65 -32.43 23.98
C ASN A 1 -23.79 -31.17 24.15
N PRO A 2 -22.88 -31.12 25.15
CA PRO A 2 -22.20 -29.89 25.50
C PRO A 2 -21.02 -29.51 24.57
N ASN A 3 -20.89 -30.16 23.41
CA ASN A 3 -19.76 -29.99 22.48
C ASN A 3 -20.15 -29.56 21.07
N VAL A 4 -21.20 -28.77 20.92
CA VAL A 4 -21.39 -28.03 19.68
C VAL A 4 -20.61 -26.73 19.85
N PRO A 5 -19.58 -26.47 19.03
CA PRO A 5 -18.97 -25.13 18.99
C PRO A 5 -20.11 -24.17 18.69
N ILE A 6 -20.29 -23.19 19.55
CA ILE A 6 -21.09 -22.03 19.21
C ILE A 6 -20.24 -21.36 18.15
N GLU A 7 -20.56 -21.56 16.88
CA GLU A 7 -20.14 -20.66 15.82
C GLU A 7 -20.75 -19.32 16.16
N VAL A 8 -19.98 -18.51 16.88
CA VAL A 8 -20.23 -17.08 16.95
C VAL A 8 -19.89 -16.59 15.57
N GLY A 9 -20.84 -16.65 14.65
CA GLY A 9 -20.73 -16.14 13.32
C GLY A 9 -20.60 -14.63 13.37
N TYR A 10 -19.40 -14.14 13.57
CA TYR A 10 -19.06 -12.79 13.16
C TYR A 10 -19.06 -12.81 11.63
N SER A 11 -20.24 -12.53 11.04
CA SER A 11 -20.31 -12.24 9.63
C SER A 11 -19.68 -10.86 9.44
N GLU A 12 -18.47 -10.82 8.89
CA GLU A 12 -17.86 -9.59 8.45
C GLU A 12 -18.75 -8.92 7.41
N THR A 13 -18.92 -7.60 7.52
CA THR A 13 -19.60 -6.83 6.48
C THR A 13 -18.80 -6.93 5.19
N PRO A 14 -19.39 -7.37 4.08
CA PRO A 14 -18.70 -7.40 2.79
C PRO A 14 -18.20 -6.02 2.41
N ILE A 15 -16.96 -5.96 1.89
CA ILE A 15 -16.41 -4.73 1.31
C ILE A 15 -16.79 -4.74 -0.18
N PRO A 16 -17.60 -3.77 -0.65
CA PRO A 16 -18.18 -3.79 -2.00
C PRO A 16 -17.21 -3.29 -3.06
N VAL A 17 -16.05 -3.90 -3.14
CA VAL A 17 -14.97 -3.56 -4.09
C VAL A 17 -14.41 -4.85 -4.68
N GLN A 18 -13.81 -4.76 -5.86
CA GLN A 18 -13.33 -5.91 -6.61
C GLN A 18 -11.87 -5.77 -6.98
N GLU A 19 -11.09 -6.75 -6.62
CA GLU A 19 -9.70 -6.92 -7.03
C GLU A 19 -9.60 -7.49 -8.45
N THR A 20 -8.43 -7.28 -9.08
CA THR A 20 -8.10 -7.87 -10.38
C THR A 20 -6.76 -8.59 -10.28
N ILE A 21 -6.67 -9.80 -10.81
CA ILE A 21 -5.41 -10.51 -10.95
C ILE A 21 -4.80 -10.11 -12.29
N LEU A 22 -3.64 -9.44 -12.26
CA LEU A 22 -2.96 -8.95 -13.45
C LEU A 22 -1.99 -9.97 -14.04
N TYR A 23 -1.41 -10.80 -13.20
CA TYR A 23 -0.42 -11.80 -13.58
C TYR A 23 -0.40 -12.93 -12.55
N ALA A 24 -0.23 -14.16 -13.02
CA ALA A 24 -0.06 -15.32 -12.15
C ALA A 24 0.77 -16.39 -12.85
N ASP A 25 1.79 -16.89 -12.18
CA ASP A 25 2.53 -18.08 -12.57
C ASP A 25 2.76 -18.96 -11.33
N GLU A 26 3.63 -19.97 -11.46
CA GLU A 26 3.91 -20.91 -10.37
C GLU A 26 4.63 -20.27 -9.17
N HIS A 27 5.25 -19.10 -9.36
CA HIS A 27 6.06 -18.43 -8.33
C HIS A 27 5.45 -17.13 -7.81
N LEU A 28 4.79 -16.37 -8.69
CA LEU A 28 4.43 -14.98 -8.46
C LEU A 28 2.98 -14.70 -8.86
N VAL A 29 2.28 -13.96 -8.04
CA VAL A 29 0.97 -13.38 -8.37
C VAL A 29 1.03 -11.87 -8.18
N VAL A 30 0.53 -11.14 -9.15
CA VAL A 30 0.39 -9.69 -9.10
C VAL A 30 -1.08 -9.33 -9.17
N ALA A 31 -1.55 -8.63 -8.16
CA ALA A 31 -2.94 -8.21 -8.09
C ALA A 31 -3.04 -6.69 -8.05
N ASP A 32 -4.11 -6.17 -8.61
CA ASP A 32 -4.55 -4.79 -8.45
C ASP A 32 -5.55 -4.74 -7.30
N LYS A 33 -5.11 -4.19 -6.18
CA LYS A 33 -5.94 -4.03 -4.99
C LYS A 33 -6.80 -2.79 -5.12
N PRO A 34 -8.12 -2.89 -4.93
CA PRO A 34 -8.98 -1.71 -4.86
C PRO A 34 -8.75 -0.93 -3.56
N HIS A 35 -9.19 0.31 -3.53
CA HIS A 35 -9.26 1.09 -2.30
C HIS A 35 -10.15 0.38 -1.27
N PHE A 36 -9.92 0.65 0.01
CA PHE A 36 -10.70 0.16 1.16
C PHE A 36 -10.54 -1.33 1.50
N LEU A 37 -9.90 -2.12 0.68
CA LEU A 37 -9.64 -3.54 0.95
C LEU A 37 -8.26 -3.68 1.60
N PRO A 38 -8.17 -4.26 2.82
CA PRO A 38 -6.85 -4.54 3.40
C PRO A 38 -6.15 -5.68 2.65
N VAL A 39 -4.82 -5.66 2.64
CA VAL A 39 -4.02 -6.75 2.04
C VAL A 39 -4.12 -8.02 2.86
N THR A 40 -3.93 -7.90 4.18
CA THR A 40 -3.94 -9.00 5.14
C THR A 40 -4.91 -8.72 6.28
N PRO A 41 -5.29 -9.76 7.07
CA PRO A 41 -6.14 -9.57 8.23
C PRO A 41 -5.63 -8.45 9.14
N ALA A 42 -6.52 -7.52 9.45
CA ALA A 42 -6.25 -6.37 10.31
C ALA A 42 -7.55 -5.83 10.89
N GLY A 43 -7.53 -5.47 12.18
CA GLY A 43 -8.70 -4.96 12.87
C GLY A 43 -9.88 -5.91 12.80
N GLU A 44 -11.01 -5.41 12.32
CA GLU A 44 -12.26 -6.17 12.19
C GLU A 44 -12.31 -7.08 10.94
N TYR A 45 -11.33 -6.94 10.02
CA TYR A 45 -11.31 -7.67 8.77
C TYR A 45 -10.38 -8.88 8.84
N VAL A 46 -10.94 -10.09 8.67
CA VAL A 46 -10.20 -11.35 8.58
C VAL A 46 -10.40 -11.96 7.19
N GLU A 47 -11.64 -12.14 6.77
CA GLU A 47 -12.01 -12.74 5.49
C GLU A 47 -12.05 -11.70 4.35
N GLN A 48 -12.43 -10.47 4.65
CA GLN A 48 -12.48 -9.37 3.70
C GLN A 48 -11.08 -8.75 3.54
N THR A 49 -10.18 -9.51 2.93
CA THR A 49 -8.81 -9.12 2.62
C THR A 49 -8.43 -9.59 1.23
N LEU A 50 -7.47 -8.90 0.61
CA LEU A 50 -6.95 -9.30 -0.69
C LEU A 50 -6.37 -10.72 -0.64
N LEU A 51 -5.60 -11.04 0.39
CA LEU A 51 -4.99 -12.36 0.57
C LEU A 51 -6.04 -13.46 0.59
N ARG A 52 -7.09 -13.32 1.40
CA ARG A 52 -8.13 -14.36 1.51
C ARG A 52 -8.92 -14.52 0.23
N ARG A 53 -9.22 -13.42 -0.45
CA ARG A 53 -9.90 -13.45 -1.75
C ARG A 53 -9.07 -14.18 -2.80
N LEU A 54 -7.76 -13.90 -2.88
CA LEU A 54 -6.87 -14.55 -3.83
C LEU A 54 -6.65 -16.03 -3.52
N ILE A 55 -6.52 -16.41 -2.27
CA ILE A 55 -6.43 -17.82 -1.86
C ILE A 55 -7.63 -18.60 -2.39
N ARG A 56 -8.84 -18.05 -2.26
CA ARG A 56 -10.06 -18.72 -2.77
C ARG A 56 -10.10 -18.75 -4.28
N THR A 57 -9.82 -17.64 -4.94
CA THR A 57 -9.88 -17.52 -6.40
C THR A 57 -8.89 -18.44 -7.09
N LEU A 58 -7.66 -18.53 -6.56
CA LEU A 58 -6.56 -19.30 -7.16
C LEU A 58 -6.44 -20.72 -6.57
N ASP A 59 -7.21 -21.02 -5.54
CA ASP A 59 -7.13 -22.29 -4.79
C ASP A 59 -5.68 -22.61 -4.38
N ASN A 60 -4.98 -21.58 -3.87
CA ASN A 60 -3.59 -21.72 -3.44
C ASN A 60 -3.43 -21.21 -2.00
N PRO A 61 -3.43 -22.12 -1.00
CA PRO A 61 -3.28 -21.73 0.41
C PRO A 61 -1.86 -21.25 0.76
N ASN A 62 -0.89 -21.41 -0.15
CA ASN A 62 0.50 -21.01 0.03
C ASN A 62 0.78 -19.55 -0.34
N LEU A 63 -0.22 -18.80 -0.81
CA LEU A 63 -0.04 -17.39 -1.13
C LEU A 63 0.34 -16.59 0.11
N VAL A 64 1.40 -15.80 -0.04
CA VAL A 64 1.88 -14.87 1.00
C VAL A 64 2.20 -13.54 0.33
N PRO A 65 1.72 -12.41 0.86
CA PRO A 65 2.09 -11.11 0.32
C PRO A 65 3.57 -10.85 0.55
N LEU A 66 4.24 -10.32 -0.47
CA LEU A 66 5.65 -9.96 -0.40
C LEU A 66 5.85 -8.57 0.20
N HIS A 67 4.84 -7.74 0.14
CA HIS A 67 4.76 -6.41 0.74
C HIS A 67 3.29 -6.06 0.99
N ARG A 68 3.07 -4.96 1.68
CA ARG A 68 1.73 -4.47 1.97
C ARG A 68 1.61 -3.00 1.61
N ILE A 69 0.43 -2.62 1.14
CA ILE A 69 0.01 -1.23 1.01
C ILE A 69 -1.18 -1.00 1.94
N ASP A 70 -1.41 0.24 2.31
CA ASP A 70 -2.49 0.58 3.25
C ASP A 70 -3.87 0.16 2.71
N ARG A 71 -4.79 -0.10 3.60
CA ARG A 71 -6.19 -0.41 3.24
C ARG A 71 -6.78 0.63 2.28
N HIS A 72 -6.53 1.91 2.54
CA HIS A 72 -7.05 3.02 1.73
C HIS A 72 -6.35 3.19 0.38
N THR A 73 -5.13 2.70 0.24
CA THR A 73 -4.34 2.81 -0.99
C THR A 73 -4.74 1.72 -1.98
N ALA A 74 -4.88 2.09 -3.25
CA ALA A 74 -5.09 1.11 -4.32
C ALA A 74 -3.78 0.81 -5.06
N GLY A 75 -3.78 -0.27 -5.83
CA GLY A 75 -2.73 -0.58 -6.78
C GLY A 75 -2.06 -1.93 -6.58
N LEU A 76 -0.85 -2.03 -7.07
CA LEU A 76 -0.13 -3.29 -7.25
C LEU A 76 0.34 -3.90 -5.93
N VAL A 77 0.03 -5.17 -5.73
CA VAL A 77 0.55 -6.00 -4.63
C VAL A 77 1.09 -7.30 -5.19
N LEU A 78 2.32 -7.64 -4.81
CA LEU A 78 2.98 -8.88 -5.17
C LEU A 78 2.77 -9.94 -4.10
N PHE A 79 2.49 -11.18 -4.55
CA PHE A 79 2.38 -12.36 -3.69
C PHE A 79 3.35 -13.43 -4.15
N SER A 80 3.96 -14.13 -3.20
CA SER A 80 4.62 -15.40 -3.47
C SER A 80 3.59 -16.51 -3.56
N ALA A 81 3.64 -17.30 -4.61
CA ALA A 81 2.76 -18.44 -4.83
C ALA A 81 3.41 -19.79 -4.48
N ASN A 82 4.73 -19.80 -4.24
CA ASN A 82 5.50 -21.01 -4.04
C ASN A 82 6.48 -20.87 -2.88
N PRO A 83 6.34 -21.69 -1.82
CA PRO A 83 7.25 -21.62 -0.67
C PRO A 83 8.73 -21.83 -1.03
N ALA A 84 9.02 -22.61 -2.08
CA ALA A 84 10.41 -22.95 -2.48
C ALA A 84 11.18 -21.72 -2.99
N THR A 85 10.51 -20.74 -3.56
CA THR A 85 11.15 -19.53 -4.14
C THR A 85 10.83 -18.25 -3.39
N ARG A 86 10.04 -18.34 -2.35
CA ARG A 86 9.54 -17.19 -1.58
C ARG A 86 10.65 -16.29 -1.05
N SER A 87 11.68 -16.87 -0.44
CA SER A 87 12.75 -16.09 0.17
C SER A 87 13.51 -15.25 -0.85
N ALA A 88 13.68 -15.74 -2.07
CA ALA A 88 14.34 -15.00 -3.14
C ALA A 88 13.57 -13.73 -3.52
N TYR A 89 12.23 -13.82 -3.61
CA TYR A 89 11.39 -12.65 -3.87
C TYR A 89 11.30 -11.71 -2.66
N GLN A 90 11.24 -12.26 -1.45
CA GLN A 90 11.21 -11.44 -0.23
C GLN A 90 12.44 -10.55 -0.11
N LEU A 91 13.60 -11.02 -0.50
CA LEU A 91 14.86 -10.27 -0.44
C LEU A 91 14.89 -9.03 -1.35
N LEU A 92 14.05 -8.96 -2.35
CA LEU A 92 13.96 -7.78 -3.23
C LEU A 92 13.66 -6.49 -2.47
N PHE A 93 12.92 -6.57 -1.38
CA PHE A 93 12.46 -5.42 -0.62
C PHE A 93 13.53 -4.88 0.35
N PRO A 94 14.06 -5.66 1.31
CA PRO A 94 15.09 -5.14 2.22
C PRO A 94 16.41 -4.79 1.51
N THR A 95 16.72 -5.45 0.40
CA THR A 95 17.91 -5.14 -0.42
C THR A 95 17.67 -4.00 -1.39
N ARG A 96 16.46 -3.44 -1.43
CA ARG A 96 16.08 -2.31 -2.29
C ARG A 96 16.32 -2.56 -3.77
N LYS A 97 16.14 -3.81 -4.21
CA LYS A 97 16.26 -4.23 -5.61
C LYS A 97 14.94 -4.19 -6.37
N ILE A 98 13.91 -3.64 -5.77
CA ILE A 98 12.64 -3.37 -6.40
C ILE A 98 12.40 -1.87 -6.44
N GLU A 99 12.09 -1.36 -7.63
CA GLU A 99 11.70 0.03 -7.81
C GLU A 99 10.19 0.14 -7.72
N LYS A 100 9.72 1.05 -6.87
CA LYS A 100 8.30 1.31 -6.62
C LYS A 100 7.96 2.73 -7.05
N ARG A 101 6.89 2.87 -7.82
CA ARG A 101 6.34 4.16 -8.17
C ARG A 101 4.88 4.25 -7.74
N TYR A 102 4.58 5.32 -7.04
CA TYR A 102 3.21 5.66 -6.64
C TYR A 102 2.78 6.96 -7.32
N GLU A 103 1.48 7.11 -7.48
CA GLU A 103 0.88 8.38 -7.90
C GLU A 103 -0.04 8.88 -6.81
N ALA A 104 -0.04 10.20 -6.61
CA ALA A 104 -0.93 10.86 -5.66
C ALA A 104 -1.51 12.13 -6.27
N ILE A 105 -2.75 12.43 -5.92
CA ILE A 105 -3.35 13.74 -6.20
C ILE A 105 -3.37 14.50 -4.88
N ALA A 106 -2.79 15.69 -4.88
CA ALA A 106 -2.62 16.51 -3.70
C ALA A 106 -2.53 17.98 -4.07
N PRO A 107 -2.68 18.90 -3.10
CA PRO A 107 -2.51 20.32 -3.35
C PRO A 107 -1.18 20.67 -4.01
N ALA A 108 -1.19 21.70 -4.83
CA ALA A 108 0.00 22.22 -5.52
C ALA A 108 1.06 22.70 -4.53
N LEU A 109 2.33 22.54 -4.89
CA LEU A 109 3.49 23.04 -4.13
C LEU A 109 4.33 23.97 -5.02
N PRO A 110 3.80 25.12 -5.45
CA PRO A 110 4.48 25.99 -6.41
C PRO A 110 5.77 26.60 -5.89
N GLU A 111 5.91 26.71 -4.56
CA GLU A 111 7.10 27.29 -3.91
C GLU A 111 8.20 26.25 -3.66
N LEU A 112 7.94 24.97 -3.92
CA LEU A 112 8.88 23.90 -3.67
C LEU A 112 9.54 23.45 -4.95
N GLU A 113 10.88 23.34 -4.93
CA GLU A 113 11.64 22.77 -6.04
C GLU A 113 11.48 21.26 -6.08
N LEU A 114 11.05 20.74 -7.23
CA LEU A 114 10.87 19.31 -7.50
C LEU A 114 11.69 18.90 -8.73
N PRO A 115 12.26 17.68 -8.80
CA PRO A 115 12.15 16.61 -7.80
C PRO A 115 12.90 16.91 -6.50
N ARG A 116 12.44 16.33 -5.41
CA ARG A 116 12.99 16.52 -4.08
C ARG A 116 13.04 15.21 -3.31
N VAL A 117 14.14 14.96 -2.63
CA VAL A 117 14.25 13.84 -1.69
C VAL A 117 13.78 14.29 -0.31
N HIS A 118 12.78 13.61 0.24
CA HIS A 118 12.32 13.83 1.60
C HIS A 118 12.79 12.68 2.48
N LYS A 119 13.57 13.01 3.50
CA LYS A 119 14.07 12.07 4.50
C LYS A 119 13.58 12.51 5.86
N SER A 120 13.08 11.57 6.64
CA SER A 120 12.69 11.85 8.02
C SER A 120 12.69 10.57 8.85
N ARG A 121 12.60 10.75 10.16
CA ARG A 121 12.37 9.67 11.07
C ARG A 121 10.87 9.54 11.30
N LEU A 122 10.29 8.40 10.92
CA LEU A 122 8.91 8.05 11.22
C LEU A 122 8.85 7.20 12.48
N VAL A 123 7.98 7.61 13.40
CA VAL A 123 7.70 6.94 14.66
C VAL A 123 6.19 6.80 14.83
N ASP A 124 5.76 5.98 15.79
CA ASP A 124 4.36 5.86 16.12
C ASP A 124 3.80 7.23 16.54
N GLY A 125 2.59 7.52 16.07
CA GLY A 125 1.93 8.80 16.31
C GLY A 125 0.71 8.69 17.22
N GLU A 126 -0.04 9.79 17.25
CA GLU A 126 -1.31 9.90 17.97
C GLU A 126 -2.44 10.23 16.99
N PRO A 127 -3.56 9.51 17.03
CA PRO A 127 -3.82 8.25 17.75
C PRO A 127 -2.96 7.08 17.29
N PHE A 128 -2.98 5.97 17.99
CA PHE A 128 -2.08 4.81 17.82
C PHE A 128 -1.99 4.26 16.38
N PHE A 129 -3.01 4.45 15.56
CA PHE A 129 -3.05 3.98 14.16
C PHE A 129 -2.30 4.90 13.20
N ARG A 130 -1.84 6.06 13.65
CA ARG A 130 -1.06 7.02 12.85
C ARG A 130 0.43 6.87 13.08
N MET A 131 1.18 7.38 12.09
CA MET A 131 2.61 7.62 12.21
C MET A 131 2.85 9.14 12.26
N GLN A 132 4.04 9.54 12.70
CA GLN A 132 4.46 10.93 12.70
C GLN A 132 5.96 11.05 12.48
N GLU A 133 6.39 12.22 12.00
CA GLU A 133 7.81 12.54 11.96
C GLU A 133 8.29 12.90 13.36
N GLY A 134 9.43 12.37 13.75
CA GLY A 134 10.04 12.61 15.05
C GLY A 134 11.51 12.99 14.95
N PRO A 135 12.14 13.38 16.07
CA PRO A 135 13.54 13.75 16.09
C PRO A 135 14.45 12.52 15.95
N GLY A 136 15.64 12.75 15.41
CA GLY A 136 16.68 11.72 15.26
C GLY A 136 17.01 11.40 13.82
N ASP A 137 17.85 10.39 13.63
CA ASP A 137 18.30 9.97 12.32
C ASP A 137 17.11 9.47 11.47
N SER A 138 17.11 9.82 10.18
CA SER A 138 16.07 9.41 9.27
C SER A 138 16.06 7.89 9.08
N ASN A 139 14.87 7.30 9.10
CA ASN A 139 14.62 5.90 8.79
C ASN A 139 13.75 5.73 7.54
N THR A 140 13.41 6.84 6.87
CA THR A 140 12.58 6.86 5.67
C THR A 140 13.14 7.79 4.62
N GLU A 141 12.91 7.43 3.36
CA GLU A 141 13.32 8.23 2.21
C GLU A 141 12.32 8.07 1.08
N THR A 142 11.87 9.18 0.53
CA THR A 142 10.99 9.23 -0.65
C THR A 142 11.50 10.30 -1.62
N LEU A 143 11.63 9.94 -2.90
CA LEU A 143 11.80 10.93 -3.97
C LEU A 143 10.39 11.40 -4.38
N VAL A 144 10.16 12.70 -4.27
CA VAL A 144 8.90 13.35 -4.64
C VAL A 144 9.12 14.15 -5.92
N ASP A 145 8.34 13.82 -6.93
CA ASP A 145 8.33 14.55 -8.19
C ASP A 145 6.89 14.90 -8.58
N VAL A 146 6.72 15.73 -9.58
CA VAL A 146 5.41 16.07 -10.13
C VAL A 146 5.32 15.55 -11.56
N SER A 147 4.23 14.82 -11.86
CA SER A 147 3.97 14.31 -13.21
C SER A 147 3.02 15.22 -14.01
N GLU A 148 2.12 15.90 -13.32
CA GLU A 148 1.16 16.78 -13.97
C GLU A 148 0.75 17.91 -13.02
N LYS A 149 0.82 19.15 -13.51
CA LYS A 149 0.38 20.34 -12.79
C LYS A 149 -0.98 20.76 -13.34
N ASN A 150 -2.01 20.72 -12.53
CA ASN A 150 -3.36 21.05 -12.94
C ASN A 150 -4.02 21.98 -11.91
N GLY A 151 -3.81 23.28 -12.08
CA GLY A 151 -4.37 24.28 -11.15
C GLY A 151 -3.88 24.10 -9.73
N ASP A 152 -4.81 23.99 -8.79
CA ASP A 152 -4.52 23.86 -7.36
C ASP A 152 -4.25 22.42 -6.92
N LEU A 153 -4.51 21.45 -7.79
CA LEU A 153 -4.26 20.04 -7.53
C LEU A 153 -3.27 19.51 -8.56
N TRP A 154 -2.21 18.90 -8.05
CA TRP A 154 -1.18 18.30 -8.91
C TRP A 154 -1.19 16.79 -8.77
N ARG A 155 -0.76 16.11 -9.84
CA ARG A 155 -0.44 14.69 -9.79
C ARG A 155 1.06 14.54 -9.49
N TYR A 156 1.36 13.89 -8.37
CA TYR A 156 2.72 13.63 -7.94
C TYR A 156 3.13 12.22 -8.30
N ALA A 157 4.40 12.06 -8.67
CA ALA A 157 5.07 10.78 -8.81
C ALA A 157 5.95 10.59 -7.57
N LEU A 158 5.72 9.52 -6.82
CA LEU A 158 6.38 9.23 -5.55
C LEU A 158 7.17 7.94 -5.66
N TYR A 159 8.45 7.99 -5.28
CA TYR A 159 9.36 6.85 -5.34
C TYR A 159 9.91 6.57 -3.94
N PRO A 160 9.23 5.73 -3.15
CA PRO A 160 9.71 5.39 -1.81
C PRO A 160 10.90 4.42 -1.91
N VAL A 161 11.99 4.76 -1.25
CA VAL A 161 13.16 3.89 -1.10
C VAL A 161 12.94 2.92 0.05
N THR A 162 12.38 3.39 1.14
CA THR A 162 11.94 2.64 2.31
C THR A 162 10.43 2.38 2.23
N GLY A 163 9.92 1.47 3.04
CA GLY A 163 8.50 1.10 3.02
C GLY A 163 7.83 1.13 4.39
N LYS A 164 8.01 2.19 5.16
CA LYS A 164 7.36 2.34 6.46
C LYS A 164 5.87 2.60 6.33
N LYS A 165 5.12 2.15 7.33
CA LYS A 165 3.68 2.38 7.43
C LYS A 165 3.33 3.85 7.22
N HIS A 166 2.38 4.12 6.33
CA HIS A 166 1.87 5.46 5.99
C HIS A 166 2.92 6.45 5.47
N GLN A 167 4.10 5.96 5.05
CA GLN A 167 5.24 6.81 4.73
C GLN A 167 4.89 7.93 3.74
N LEU A 168 4.29 7.61 2.60
CA LEU A 168 3.97 8.60 1.57
C LEU A 168 2.93 9.62 2.05
N ARG A 169 1.98 9.17 2.84
CA ARG A 169 0.92 10.02 3.41
C ARG A 169 1.49 11.02 4.39
N VAL A 170 2.38 10.57 5.28
CA VAL A 170 3.07 11.44 6.25
C VAL A 170 4.01 12.41 5.54
N HIS A 171 4.81 11.92 4.58
CA HIS A 171 5.75 12.76 3.83
C HIS A 171 5.05 13.87 3.05
N MET A 172 3.96 13.54 2.34
CA MET A 172 3.21 14.55 1.59
C MET A 172 2.56 15.58 2.52
N ALA A 173 2.00 15.15 3.64
CA ALA A 173 1.45 16.08 4.64
C ALA A 173 2.53 16.99 5.22
N ALA A 174 3.73 16.45 5.50
CA ALA A 174 4.86 17.22 6.01
C ALA A 174 5.33 18.30 5.03
N LEU A 175 5.24 18.04 3.72
CA LEU A 175 5.57 19.01 2.68
C LEU A 175 4.48 20.08 2.48
N GLY A 176 3.34 19.95 3.13
CA GLY A 176 2.20 20.86 2.97
C GLY A 176 1.22 20.45 1.88
N ALA A 177 1.35 19.24 1.33
CA ALA A 177 0.48 18.71 0.29
C ALA A 177 -0.16 17.38 0.72
N GLY A 178 -0.97 17.42 1.77
CA GLY A 178 -1.75 16.26 2.21
C GLY A 178 -2.53 15.65 1.06
N ILE A 179 -2.43 14.32 0.90
CA ILE A 179 -3.07 13.62 -0.21
C ILE A 179 -4.60 13.78 -0.12
N CYS A 180 -5.25 14.03 -1.24
CA CYS A 180 -6.70 14.23 -1.30
C CYS A 180 -7.45 13.03 -0.71
N ASN A 181 -8.47 13.33 0.10
CA ASN A 181 -9.35 12.36 0.77
C ASN A 181 -8.66 11.51 1.84
N ASP A 182 -7.48 11.91 2.33
CA ASP A 182 -6.82 11.19 3.42
C ASP A 182 -7.57 11.41 4.74
N PRO A 183 -8.12 10.34 5.37
CA PRO A 183 -8.85 10.47 6.62
C PRO A 183 -7.94 10.63 7.85
N PHE A 184 -6.60 10.46 7.69
CA PHE A 184 -5.66 10.44 8.80
C PHE A 184 -4.66 11.57 8.79
N TYR A 185 -4.31 12.10 7.61
CA TYR A 185 -3.23 13.09 7.46
C TYR A 185 -3.67 14.26 6.59
N PRO A 186 -3.31 15.48 6.93
CA PRO A 186 -2.56 15.90 8.10
C PRO A 186 -3.36 15.85 9.41
N GLN A 187 -4.68 15.63 9.33
CA GLN A 187 -5.57 15.59 10.49
C GLN A 187 -6.46 14.35 10.42
N VAL A 188 -6.76 13.79 11.59
CA VAL A 188 -7.74 12.71 11.70
C VAL A 188 -9.15 13.28 11.55
N ILE A 189 -9.90 12.71 10.61
CA ILE A 189 -11.34 12.96 10.49
C ILE A 189 -12.04 11.97 11.40
N LYS A 190 -12.53 12.46 12.56
CA LYS A 190 -13.20 11.62 13.55
C LYS A 190 -14.50 11.07 12.99
N ASP A 191 -14.79 9.81 13.34
CA ASP A 191 -16.03 9.11 13.00
C ASP A 191 -16.33 9.08 11.49
N ALA A 192 -15.28 9.21 10.67
CA ALA A 192 -15.43 9.07 9.23
C ALA A 192 -15.72 7.61 8.88
N GLU A 193 -16.92 7.36 8.35
CA GLU A 193 -17.21 6.10 7.67
C GLU A 193 -16.54 6.09 6.31
N ASP A 194 -16.25 4.88 5.78
CA ASP A 194 -15.70 4.74 4.45
C ASP A 194 -16.69 5.32 3.41
N ASP A 195 -16.22 6.30 2.67
CA ASP A 195 -16.95 6.86 1.52
C ASP A 195 -16.30 6.34 0.24
N TYR A 196 -16.92 5.34 -0.38
CA TYR A 196 -16.41 4.70 -1.60
C TYR A 196 -16.37 5.65 -2.81
N ALA A 197 -17.09 6.76 -2.75
CA ALA A 197 -17.05 7.81 -3.78
C ALA A 197 -15.86 8.75 -3.61
N LYS A 198 -15.21 8.75 -2.44
CA LYS A 198 -14.07 9.61 -2.10
C LYS A 198 -12.88 8.82 -1.58
N PRO A 199 -12.28 7.95 -2.40
CA PRO A 199 -11.12 7.18 -1.99
C PRO A 199 -9.89 8.08 -1.79
N LEU A 200 -8.97 7.64 -0.95
CA LEU A 200 -7.63 8.24 -0.84
C LEU A 200 -6.98 8.26 -2.23
N LYS A 201 -6.56 9.43 -2.69
CA LYS A 201 -5.97 9.58 -4.02
C LYS A 201 -4.49 9.17 -4.05
N LEU A 202 -4.22 7.92 -3.66
CA LEU A 202 -2.90 7.31 -3.66
C LEU A 202 -2.97 5.94 -4.32
N LEU A 203 -2.10 5.72 -5.31
CA LEU A 203 -2.08 4.53 -6.14
C LEU A 203 -0.65 3.97 -6.23
N ALA A 204 -0.48 2.70 -5.89
CA ALA A 204 0.74 1.95 -6.18
C ALA A 204 0.75 1.61 -7.67
N LYS A 205 1.42 2.46 -8.47
CA LYS A 205 1.26 2.51 -9.93
C LYS A 205 2.13 1.51 -10.67
N ALA A 206 3.39 1.36 -10.27
CA ALA A 206 4.33 0.53 -11.01
C ALA A 206 5.38 -0.13 -10.11
N LEU A 207 5.81 -1.31 -10.53
CA LEU A 207 6.88 -2.07 -9.89
C LEU A 207 7.85 -2.58 -10.96
N ARG A 208 9.15 -2.46 -10.70
CA ARG A 208 10.21 -2.97 -11.58
C ARG A 208 11.27 -3.70 -10.76
N PHE A 209 11.65 -4.88 -11.22
CA PHE A 209 12.69 -5.69 -10.58
C PHE A 209 13.23 -6.73 -11.56
N ILE A 210 14.40 -7.29 -11.24
CA ILE A 210 14.91 -8.47 -11.91
C ILE A 210 14.38 -9.70 -11.17
N ASP A 211 13.66 -10.56 -11.88
CA ASP A 211 13.09 -11.78 -11.30
C ASP A 211 14.22 -12.69 -10.81
N PRO A 212 14.28 -13.01 -9.50
CA PRO A 212 15.38 -13.79 -8.95
C PRO A 212 15.38 -15.25 -9.39
N VAL A 213 14.29 -15.75 -9.96
CA VAL A 213 14.18 -17.13 -10.45
C VAL A 213 14.50 -17.21 -11.93
N SER A 214 13.94 -16.34 -12.76
CA SER A 214 14.13 -16.36 -14.22
C SER A 214 15.29 -15.50 -14.72
N GLY A 215 15.71 -14.50 -13.94
CA GLY A 215 16.69 -13.49 -14.36
C GLY A 215 16.14 -12.44 -15.31
N GLU A 216 14.87 -12.51 -15.65
CA GLU A 216 14.21 -11.55 -16.55
C GLU A 216 13.82 -10.27 -15.81
N GLU A 217 13.85 -9.16 -16.54
CA GLU A 217 13.29 -7.92 -16.06
C GLU A 217 11.76 -8.03 -16.02
N ARG A 218 11.16 -7.69 -14.87
CA ARG A 218 9.71 -7.62 -14.68
C ARG A 218 9.30 -6.17 -14.48
N TYR A 219 8.30 -5.76 -15.22
CA TYR A 219 7.66 -4.46 -15.07
C TYR A 219 6.15 -4.65 -15.05
N PHE A 220 5.52 -4.16 -13.98
CA PHE A 220 4.07 -4.16 -13.82
C PHE A 220 3.57 -2.75 -13.61
N GLU A 221 2.46 -2.42 -14.27
CA GLU A 221 1.82 -1.10 -14.20
C GLU A 221 0.31 -1.20 -14.19
#